data_87d5d98402a68a8fae43ae691b5e80e5
#
_entry.id   87d5d98402a68a8fae43ae691b5e80e5
#
_cell.length_a   1.000
_cell.length_b   1.000
_cell.length_c   1.000
_cell.angle_alpha   90.00
_cell.angle_beta   90.00
_cell.angle_gamma   90.00
#
_symmetry.space_group_name_H-M   'P 1'
#
loop_
_entity.id
_entity.type
_entity.pdbx_description
1 polymer ?
#
loop_
_entity_poly.entity_id
_entity_poly.type
_entity_poly.pdbx_seq_one_letter_code
_entity_poly.pdbx_strand_id
1 'polypeptide(L)'
;EDSKLSAEMAKAEVEGIVNAGMYPFIKHFVLNEQEINRNAFLTTWSNEQAMREIYFKPFEDTIKAYPDGKIAVMSSYNFLGTEWAGSCTQLLNDVLRGEWGYKGMVISDYFGNYGYMDADRAVRGGTDMMLGTAGNDAIMTDLSATSVIAMRKAVKNILYTTVNSSAYENYVPGETPGWLKMIYAADAILAVLLIAAEAALIIRYRKKRNNDQIIV
;
A
#
# COMPACT_ATOMS: atom_id res chain seq x y z
N GLU A 1 22.38 -3.89 -14.99
CA GLU A 1 21.09 -3.78 -15.65
C GLU A 1 20.96 -2.44 -16.37
N ASP A 2 20.05 -2.37 -17.36
CA ASP A 2 19.85 -1.16 -18.16
C ASP A 2 18.84 -0.24 -17.46
N SER A 3 19.33 0.79 -16.81
CA SER A 3 18.51 1.74 -16.08
C SER A 3 17.58 2.56 -16.97
N LYS A 4 18.01 2.83 -18.23
CA LYS A 4 17.19 3.57 -19.19
C LYS A 4 16.03 2.70 -19.70
N LEU A 5 16.29 1.46 -20.06
CA LEU A 5 15.24 0.52 -20.45
C LEU A 5 14.23 0.32 -19.32
N SER A 6 14.72 0.12 -18.10
CA SER A 6 13.86 0.01 -16.91
C SER A 6 13.00 1.26 -16.71
N ALA A 7 13.55 2.44 -16.91
CA ALA A 7 12.81 3.70 -16.80
C ALA A 7 11.70 3.82 -17.87
N GLU A 8 11.99 3.47 -19.13
CA GLU A 8 11.00 3.52 -20.22
C GLU A 8 9.87 2.49 -19.99
N MET A 9 10.22 1.28 -19.56
CA MET A 9 9.22 0.25 -19.22
C MET A 9 8.35 0.68 -18.05
N ALA A 10 8.94 1.20 -16.97
CA ALA A 10 8.19 1.68 -15.81
C ALA A 10 7.23 2.82 -16.18
N LYS A 11 7.65 3.77 -17.01
CA LYS A 11 6.76 4.85 -17.49
C LYS A 11 5.58 4.31 -18.30
N ALA A 12 5.83 3.36 -19.21
CA ALA A 12 4.78 2.77 -20.04
C ALA A 12 3.78 1.95 -19.20
N GLU A 13 4.27 1.20 -18.22
CA GLU A 13 3.41 0.46 -17.29
C GLU A 13 2.56 1.40 -16.43
N VAL A 14 3.16 2.42 -15.85
CA VAL A 14 2.47 3.44 -15.07
C VAL A 14 1.42 4.16 -15.90
N GLU A 15 1.72 4.50 -17.16
CA GLU A 15 0.77 5.11 -18.08
C GLU A 15 -0.47 4.22 -18.27
N GLY A 16 -0.28 2.93 -18.53
CA GLY A 16 -1.37 1.98 -18.67
C GLY A 16 -2.25 1.89 -17.41
N ILE A 17 -1.62 1.82 -16.24
CA ILE A 17 -2.31 1.75 -14.94
C ILE A 17 -3.11 3.02 -14.67
N VAL A 18 -2.50 4.19 -14.86
CA VAL A 18 -3.15 5.50 -14.65
C VAL A 18 -4.31 5.70 -15.63
N ASN A 19 -4.14 5.33 -16.90
CA ASN A 19 -5.21 5.43 -17.91
C ASN A 19 -6.38 4.49 -17.62
N ALA A 20 -6.14 3.38 -16.92
CA ALA A 20 -7.19 2.51 -16.42
C ALA A 20 -7.88 3.03 -15.14
N GLY A 21 -7.52 4.21 -14.66
CA GLY A 21 -8.11 4.84 -13.46
C GLY A 21 -7.58 4.29 -12.15
N MET A 22 -6.46 3.59 -12.16
CA MET A 22 -5.81 3.06 -10.95
C MET A 22 -4.64 3.95 -10.52
N TYR A 23 -4.24 3.82 -9.25
CA TYR A 23 -3.15 4.58 -8.65
C TYR A 23 -1.97 3.64 -8.34
N PRO A 24 -0.88 3.67 -9.12
CA PRO A 24 0.25 2.76 -8.93
C PRO A 24 1.17 3.20 -7.79
N PHE A 25 1.78 2.21 -7.14
CA PHE A 25 2.89 2.38 -6.21
C PHE A 25 4.15 1.82 -6.84
N ILE A 26 5.10 2.69 -7.19
CA ILE A 26 6.40 2.24 -7.69
C ILE A 26 7.30 1.79 -6.54
N LYS A 27 7.98 0.64 -6.70
CA LYS A 27 8.66 -0.02 -5.59
C LYS A 27 9.81 -0.93 -6.04
N HIS A 28 10.71 -1.30 -5.13
CA HIS A 28 10.85 -0.76 -3.77
C HIS A 28 11.96 0.29 -3.79
N PHE A 29 11.70 1.47 -3.26
CA PHE A 29 12.62 2.61 -3.31
C PHE A 29 13.53 2.59 -2.08
N VAL A 30 14.81 2.22 -2.16
CA VAL A 30 15.63 1.89 -3.34
C VAL A 30 16.75 0.91 -2.94
N LEU A 31 17.48 0.36 -3.91
CA LEU A 31 18.60 -0.58 -3.72
C LEU A 31 18.20 -1.90 -3.06
N ASN A 32 16.99 -2.35 -3.26
CA ASN A 32 16.47 -3.62 -2.74
C ASN A 32 16.64 -4.75 -3.77
N GLU A 33 17.88 -4.96 -4.23
CA GLU A 33 18.20 -5.95 -5.27
C GLU A 33 18.31 -7.38 -4.73
N GLN A 34 18.45 -7.53 -3.42
CA GLN A 34 18.55 -8.84 -2.78
C GLN A 34 17.28 -9.16 -2.01
N GLU A 35 16.63 -10.28 -2.36
CA GLU A 35 15.44 -10.75 -1.65
C GLU A 35 15.77 -11.55 -0.38
N ILE A 36 16.87 -12.32 -0.41
CA ILE A 36 17.27 -13.15 0.74
C ILE A 36 17.66 -12.26 1.92
N ASN A 37 16.99 -12.45 3.06
CA ASN A 37 17.21 -11.72 4.30
C ASN A 37 16.98 -10.19 4.20
N ARG A 38 16.24 -9.72 3.20
CA ARG A 38 16.03 -8.27 2.99
C ARG A 38 15.38 -7.56 4.18
N ASN A 39 14.61 -8.26 5.00
CA ASN A 39 13.97 -7.77 6.21
C ASN A 39 14.75 -8.09 7.51
N ALA A 40 15.99 -8.53 7.39
CA ALA A 40 16.86 -8.91 8.51
C ALA A 40 18.12 -8.03 8.56
N PHE A 41 17.95 -6.71 8.62
CA PHE A 41 19.04 -5.72 8.64
C PHE A 41 19.98 -5.78 7.42
N LEU A 42 19.45 -6.11 6.25
CA LEU A 42 20.26 -6.11 5.03
C LEU A 42 20.78 -4.69 4.73
N THR A 43 22.11 -4.55 4.75
CA THR A 43 22.78 -3.29 4.42
C THR A 43 23.27 -3.30 2.98
N THR A 44 22.89 -2.29 2.23
CA THR A 44 23.33 -2.08 0.84
C THR A 44 24.26 -0.88 0.76
N TRP A 45 25.29 -1.01 -0.07
CA TRP A 45 26.32 0.00 -0.27
C TRP A 45 26.48 0.31 -1.76
N SER A 46 26.52 1.58 -2.09
CA SER A 46 26.78 2.05 -3.43
C SER A 46 27.47 3.41 -3.37
N ASN A 47 28.20 3.78 -4.41
CA ASN A 47 28.65 5.15 -4.56
C ASN A 47 27.52 6.01 -5.16
N GLU A 48 27.61 7.31 -5.00
CA GLU A 48 26.56 8.24 -5.44
C GLU A 48 26.33 8.19 -6.95
N GLN A 49 27.38 8.04 -7.75
CA GLN A 49 27.26 7.94 -9.21
C GLN A 49 26.43 6.74 -9.61
N ALA A 50 26.72 5.55 -9.09
CA ALA A 50 25.95 4.36 -9.40
C ALA A 50 24.50 4.45 -8.88
N MET A 51 24.30 5.06 -7.72
CA MET A 51 22.94 5.31 -7.21
C MET A 51 22.15 6.16 -8.19
N ARG A 52 22.70 7.28 -8.67
CA ARG A 52 21.99 8.22 -9.54
C ARG A 52 21.81 7.70 -10.96
N GLU A 53 22.83 7.07 -11.54
CA GLU A 53 22.81 6.65 -12.94
C GLU A 53 22.10 5.30 -13.16
N ILE A 54 22.04 4.43 -12.15
CA ILE A 54 21.49 3.08 -12.27
C ILE A 54 20.23 2.93 -11.44
N TYR A 55 20.33 3.04 -10.11
CA TYR A 55 19.25 2.63 -9.20
C TYR A 55 18.15 3.68 -9.04
N PHE A 56 18.50 4.96 -9.08
CA PHE A 56 17.52 6.04 -8.99
C PHE A 56 16.81 6.30 -10.32
N LYS A 57 17.50 6.10 -11.42
CA LYS A 57 17.06 6.46 -12.76
C LYS A 57 15.64 5.98 -13.11
N PRO A 58 15.26 4.70 -12.90
CA PRO A 58 13.91 4.23 -13.18
C PRO A 58 12.85 4.97 -12.36
N PHE A 59 13.13 5.26 -11.08
CA PHE A 59 12.22 6.00 -10.21
C PHE A 59 12.14 7.47 -10.59
N GLU A 60 13.30 8.12 -10.76
CA GLU A 60 13.40 9.54 -11.12
C GLU A 60 12.64 9.87 -12.40
N ASP A 61 12.91 9.14 -13.47
CA ASP A 61 12.31 9.38 -14.78
C ASP A 61 10.79 9.12 -14.75
N THR A 62 10.36 8.10 -14.01
CA THR A 62 8.94 7.81 -13.83
C THR A 62 8.24 8.89 -13.03
N ILE A 63 8.82 9.34 -11.90
CA ILE A 63 8.25 10.40 -11.06
C ILE A 63 8.15 11.72 -11.83
N LYS A 64 9.21 12.09 -12.58
CA LYS A 64 9.21 13.32 -13.37
C LYS A 64 8.23 13.30 -14.56
N ALA A 65 7.89 12.11 -15.05
CA ALA A 65 6.87 11.95 -16.07
C ALA A 65 5.43 12.18 -15.54
N TYR A 66 5.22 12.01 -14.24
CA TYR A 66 3.91 12.16 -13.58
C TYR A 66 3.93 13.18 -12.43
N PRO A 67 4.21 14.47 -12.69
CA PRO A 67 4.37 15.50 -11.66
C PRO A 67 3.06 15.80 -10.91
N ASP A 68 1.92 15.42 -11.46
CA ASP A 68 0.57 15.69 -10.94
C ASP A 68 0.17 14.75 -9.78
N GLY A 69 1.09 13.97 -9.24
CA GLY A 69 0.85 13.14 -8.06
C GLY A 69 -0.01 11.90 -8.33
N LYS A 70 -0.05 11.42 -9.56
CA LYS A 70 -0.80 10.20 -9.95
C LYS A 70 -0.09 8.89 -9.63
N ILE A 71 1.02 8.97 -8.92
CA ILE A 71 1.80 7.81 -8.48
C ILE A 71 2.23 7.97 -7.03
N ALA A 72 2.33 6.85 -6.32
CA ALA A 72 2.91 6.78 -4.99
C ALA A 72 4.22 5.97 -5.01
N VAL A 73 4.98 6.06 -3.93
CA VAL A 73 6.27 5.37 -3.77
C VAL A 73 6.17 4.46 -2.56
N MET A 74 6.69 3.23 -2.68
CA MET A 74 6.92 2.35 -1.54
C MET A 74 8.41 2.30 -1.23
N SER A 75 8.78 2.65 0.01
CA SER A 75 10.16 2.50 0.48
C SER A 75 10.52 1.04 0.68
N SER A 76 11.83 0.76 0.69
CA SER A 76 12.34 -0.61 0.78
C SER A 76 12.71 -1.03 2.20
N TYR A 77 12.92 -2.35 2.39
CA TYR A 77 13.34 -2.92 3.68
C TYR A 77 14.79 -2.65 4.04
N ASN A 78 15.67 -2.61 3.03
CA ASN A 78 17.10 -2.56 3.24
C ASN A 78 17.57 -1.24 3.86
N PHE A 79 18.76 -1.30 4.41
CA PHE A 79 19.50 -0.12 4.86
C PHE A 79 20.35 0.42 3.70
N LEU A 80 20.41 1.73 3.58
CA LEU A 80 21.39 2.44 2.76
C LEU A 80 22.53 2.82 3.68
N GLY A 81 23.64 2.08 3.61
CA GLY A 81 24.68 2.19 4.62
C GLY A 81 24.14 1.83 6.00
N THR A 82 24.05 2.80 6.89
CA THR A 82 23.60 2.62 8.28
C THR A 82 22.16 3.05 8.54
N GLU A 83 21.46 3.60 7.52
CA GLU A 83 20.12 4.15 7.69
C GLU A 83 19.10 3.30 6.93
N TRP A 84 18.01 2.89 7.59
CA TRP A 84 16.92 2.21 6.92
C TRP A 84 16.26 3.11 5.86
N ALA A 85 16.04 2.59 4.66
CA ALA A 85 15.51 3.36 3.54
C ALA A 85 14.19 4.09 3.89
N GLY A 86 13.32 3.47 4.67
CA GLY A 86 12.05 4.06 5.12
C GLY A 86 12.19 5.18 6.17
N SER A 87 13.38 5.39 6.74
CA SER A 87 13.67 6.51 7.66
C SER A 87 14.76 7.45 7.15
N CYS A 88 15.29 7.20 5.96
CA CYS A 88 16.41 7.96 5.41
C CYS A 88 15.97 9.33 4.87
N THR A 89 16.21 10.37 5.65
CA THR A 89 15.85 11.76 5.31
C THR A 89 16.49 12.21 4.01
N GLN A 90 17.77 11.91 3.79
CA GLN A 90 18.50 12.28 2.57
C GLN A 90 17.83 11.66 1.32
N LEU A 91 17.38 10.40 1.43
CA LEU A 91 16.69 9.73 0.33
C LEU A 91 15.29 10.32 0.09
N LEU A 92 14.46 10.37 1.14
CA LEU A 92 13.03 10.64 1.01
C LEU A 92 12.69 12.13 0.96
N ASN A 93 13.42 12.98 1.68
CA ASN A 93 13.18 14.42 1.68
C ASN A 93 14.11 15.16 0.71
N ASP A 94 15.42 14.91 0.75
CA ASP A 94 16.34 15.72 -0.03
C ASP A 94 16.33 15.31 -1.51
N VAL A 95 16.49 14.03 -1.82
CA VAL A 95 16.49 13.54 -3.20
C VAL A 95 15.07 13.47 -3.75
N LEU A 96 14.21 12.61 -3.19
CA LEU A 96 12.90 12.33 -3.74
C LEU A 96 12.01 13.60 -3.81
N ARG A 97 11.90 14.34 -2.72
CA ARG A 97 11.03 15.52 -2.65
C ARG A 97 11.73 16.81 -3.04
N GLY A 98 12.98 17.00 -2.63
CA GLY A 98 13.75 18.19 -2.91
C GLY A 98 14.24 18.28 -4.34
N GLU A 99 15.02 17.29 -4.80
CA GLU A 99 15.61 17.32 -6.14
C GLU A 99 14.60 16.96 -7.24
N TRP A 100 13.76 15.93 -7.02
CA TRP A 100 12.82 15.47 -8.06
C TRP A 100 11.45 16.13 -7.98
N GLY A 101 11.17 16.89 -6.92
CA GLY A 101 9.91 17.64 -6.76
C GLY A 101 8.69 16.75 -6.45
N TYR A 102 8.90 15.54 -5.96
CA TYR A 102 7.83 14.60 -5.64
C TYR A 102 6.90 15.11 -4.52
N LYS A 103 5.60 15.09 -4.76
CA LYS A 103 4.57 15.61 -3.84
C LYS A 103 3.66 14.53 -3.25
N GLY A 104 3.64 13.34 -3.86
CA GLY A 104 2.81 12.23 -3.43
C GLY A 104 3.23 11.59 -2.12
N MET A 105 2.47 10.62 -1.67
CA MET A 105 2.79 9.90 -0.44
C MET A 105 3.87 8.83 -0.66
N VAL A 106 4.63 8.58 0.40
CA VAL A 106 5.52 7.43 0.54
C VAL A 106 4.91 6.49 1.56
N ILE A 107 4.69 5.22 1.16
CA ILE A 107 4.31 4.14 2.08
C ILE A 107 5.53 3.28 2.39
N SER A 108 5.62 2.72 3.58
CA SER A 108 6.65 1.72 3.89
C SER A 108 6.38 0.41 3.14
N ASP A 109 7.39 -0.44 2.97
CA ASP A 109 7.15 -1.87 2.76
C ASP A 109 6.43 -2.46 3.98
N TYR A 110 5.98 -3.72 3.92
CA TYR A 110 5.19 -4.31 5.00
C TYR A 110 5.87 -4.14 6.36
N PHE A 111 5.19 -3.43 7.25
CA PHE A 111 5.68 -3.06 8.56
C PHE A 111 5.47 -4.23 9.53
N GLY A 112 6.47 -5.12 9.57
CA GLY A 112 6.47 -6.30 10.45
C GLY A 112 7.30 -6.07 11.70
N ASN A 113 7.28 -7.06 12.59
CA ASN A 113 8.05 -7.05 13.84
C ASN A 113 9.52 -7.40 13.58
N TYR A 114 10.19 -6.64 12.72
CA TYR A 114 11.59 -6.90 12.34
C TYR A 114 12.61 -6.24 13.26
N GLY A 115 12.16 -5.45 14.26
CA GLY A 115 12.98 -4.86 15.30
C GLY A 115 13.75 -3.58 14.91
N TYR A 116 13.74 -3.18 13.63
CA TYR A 116 14.38 -1.93 13.17
C TYR A 116 13.42 -0.93 12.56
N MET A 117 12.25 -1.38 12.14
CA MET A 117 11.22 -0.52 11.59
C MET A 117 10.53 0.22 12.74
N ASP A 118 10.68 1.53 12.77
CA ASP A 118 10.17 2.42 13.80
C ASP A 118 9.34 3.51 13.14
N ALA A 119 8.06 3.62 13.53
CA ALA A 119 7.12 4.54 12.91
C ALA A 119 7.48 6.01 13.18
N ASP A 120 8.00 6.33 14.36
CA ASP A 120 8.41 7.68 14.70
C ASP A 120 9.62 8.16 13.88
N ARG A 121 10.58 7.25 13.63
CA ARG A 121 11.71 7.51 12.72
C ARG A 121 11.26 7.60 11.27
N ALA A 122 10.39 6.68 10.83
CA ALA A 122 9.88 6.65 9.48
C ALA A 122 9.18 7.95 9.09
N VAL A 123 8.25 8.44 9.90
CA VAL A 123 7.53 9.68 9.62
C VAL A 123 8.44 10.90 9.64
N ARG A 124 9.39 10.97 10.57
CA ARG A 124 10.40 12.05 10.57
C ARG A 124 11.33 11.97 9.36
N GLY A 125 11.65 10.77 8.90
CA GLY A 125 12.49 10.52 7.72
C GLY A 125 11.83 10.81 6.38
N GLY A 126 10.49 10.86 6.33
CA GLY A 126 9.76 11.19 5.10
C GLY A 126 8.81 10.12 4.57
N THR A 127 8.68 8.99 5.27
CA THR A 127 7.60 8.01 5.04
C THR A 127 6.30 8.55 5.63
N ASP A 128 5.21 8.51 4.87
CA ASP A 128 3.94 9.11 5.25
C ASP A 128 2.95 8.11 5.85
N MET A 129 3.05 6.85 5.45
CA MET A 129 2.13 5.78 5.88
C MET A 129 2.87 4.47 6.12
N MET A 130 2.49 3.75 7.17
CA MET A 130 3.01 2.42 7.46
C MET A 130 2.08 1.36 6.88
N LEU A 131 2.61 0.48 6.03
CA LEU A 131 1.86 -0.67 5.52
C LEU A 131 1.94 -1.81 6.54
N GLY A 132 0.97 -1.90 7.42
CA GLY A 132 0.96 -2.92 8.48
C GLY A 132 -0.42 -3.46 8.77
N THR A 133 -0.47 -4.64 9.39
CA THR A 133 -1.64 -5.11 10.12
C THR A 133 -1.70 -4.41 11.48
N ALA A 134 -2.87 -4.36 12.09
CA ALA A 134 -3.06 -3.72 13.39
C ALA A 134 -2.09 -4.29 14.45
N GLY A 135 -0.98 -3.60 14.66
CA GLY A 135 0.08 -3.93 15.60
C GLY A 135 0.75 -2.65 16.11
N ASN A 136 1.34 -2.73 17.29
CA ASN A 136 1.86 -1.55 17.97
C ASN A 136 3.06 -0.90 17.26
N ASP A 137 3.84 -1.68 16.49
CA ASP A 137 5.09 -1.20 15.88
C ASP A 137 4.85 -0.21 14.72
N ALA A 138 3.66 -0.27 14.09
CA ALA A 138 3.27 0.62 13.01
C ALA A 138 2.61 1.94 13.49
N ILE A 139 2.58 2.18 14.81
CA ILE A 139 1.92 3.33 15.42
C ILE A 139 2.98 4.27 15.98
N MET A 140 2.86 5.56 15.66
CA MET A 140 3.70 6.59 16.26
C MET A 140 3.37 6.77 17.76
N THR A 141 4.41 6.90 18.55
CA THR A 141 4.31 7.09 20.00
C THR A 141 4.86 8.46 20.45
N ASP A 142 5.75 9.06 19.68
CA ASP A 142 6.33 10.37 19.97
C ASP A 142 5.39 11.51 19.55
N LEU A 143 4.89 12.24 20.53
CA LEU A 143 4.03 13.42 20.35
C LEU A 143 4.78 14.75 20.54
N SER A 144 6.10 14.75 20.42
CA SER A 144 6.90 15.98 20.44
C SER A 144 6.51 16.94 19.30
N ALA A 145 6.85 18.21 19.45
CA ALA A 145 6.54 19.24 18.46
C ALA A 145 7.12 18.90 17.07
N THR A 146 8.31 18.30 17.01
CA THR A 146 8.93 17.86 15.75
C THR A 146 8.18 16.71 15.10
N SER A 147 7.71 15.75 15.87
CA SER A 147 6.89 14.64 15.38
C SER A 147 5.52 15.11 14.91
N VAL A 148 4.89 16.04 15.60
CA VAL A 148 3.61 16.64 15.14
C VAL A 148 3.79 17.40 13.82
N ILE A 149 4.90 18.10 13.63
CA ILE A 149 5.20 18.76 12.35
C ILE A 149 5.40 17.71 11.23
N ALA A 150 6.11 16.62 11.51
CA ALA A 150 6.32 15.53 10.56
C ALA A 150 5.00 14.85 10.19
N MET A 151 4.14 14.53 11.17
CA MET A 151 2.79 13.99 10.93
C MET A 151 1.93 14.89 10.05
N ARG A 152 1.98 16.22 10.25
CA ARG A 152 1.25 17.18 9.40
C ARG A 152 1.73 17.13 7.95
N LYS A 153 3.05 16.98 7.72
CA LYS A 153 3.60 16.80 6.36
C LYS A 153 3.12 15.49 5.76
N ALA A 154 3.17 14.41 6.52
CA ALA A 154 2.69 13.10 6.09
C ALA A 154 1.21 13.14 5.69
N VAL A 155 0.35 13.68 6.53
CA VAL A 155 -1.09 13.86 6.23
C VAL A 155 -1.30 14.71 4.98
N LYS A 156 -0.54 15.80 4.80
CA LYS A 156 -0.60 16.60 3.58
C LYS A 156 -0.28 15.77 2.34
N ASN A 157 0.76 14.94 2.37
CA ASN A 157 1.18 14.12 1.24
C ASN A 157 0.15 13.01 0.93
N ILE A 158 -0.43 12.41 1.96
CA ILE A 158 -1.54 11.44 1.81
C ILE A 158 -2.76 12.11 1.18
N LEU A 159 -3.17 13.26 1.69
CA LEU A 159 -4.31 14.00 1.13
C LEU A 159 -4.04 14.43 -0.31
N TYR A 160 -2.82 14.89 -0.63
CA TYR A 160 -2.44 15.23 -2.00
C TYR A 160 -2.58 14.02 -2.93
N THR A 161 -2.11 12.85 -2.51
CA THR A 161 -2.28 11.60 -3.26
C THR A 161 -3.77 11.25 -3.43
N THR A 162 -4.56 11.35 -2.36
CA THR A 162 -5.98 11.01 -2.37
C THR A 162 -6.77 11.90 -3.34
N VAL A 163 -6.59 13.21 -3.28
CA VAL A 163 -7.37 14.15 -4.14
C VAL A 163 -6.98 14.09 -5.61
N ASN A 164 -5.79 13.59 -5.93
CA ASN A 164 -5.33 13.38 -7.30
C ASN A 164 -5.59 11.94 -7.79
N SER A 165 -6.23 11.10 -6.99
CA SER A 165 -6.59 9.72 -7.37
C SER A 165 -8.00 9.64 -7.95
N SER A 166 -8.25 8.64 -8.78
CA SER A 166 -9.57 8.34 -9.31
C SER A 166 -10.60 8.00 -8.23
N ALA A 167 -10.15 7.55 -7.06
CA ALA A 167 -11.01 7.27 -5.92
C ALA A 167 -11.71 8.55 -5.42
N TYR A 168 -11.03 9.72 -5.47
CA TYR A 168 -11.65 10.99 -5.11
C TYR A 168 -12.59 11.51 -6.19
N GLU A 169 -12.20 11.43 -7.45
CA GLU A 169 -13.01 11.89 -8.58
C GLU A 169 -14.33 11.11 -8.74
N ASN A 170 -14.32 9.83 -8.40
CA ASN A 170 -15.47 8.93 -8.52
C ASN A 170 -16.22 8.70 -7.21
N TYR A 171 -15.82 9.36 -6.13
CA TYR A 171 -16.46 9.19 -4.82
C TYR A 171 -17.76 9.99 -4.74
N VAL A 172 -18.89 9.27 -4.66
CA VAL A 172 -20.20 9.85 -4.33
C VAL A 172 -20.52 9.52 -2.87
N PRO A 173 -20.55 10.51 -1.96
CA PRO A 173 -20.81 10.27 -0.56
C PRO A 173 -22.17 9.60 -0.35
N GLY A 174 -22.20 8.51 0.43
CA GLY A 174 -23.42 7.79 0.78
C GLY A 174 -23.95 6.83 -0.30
N GLU A 175 -23.32 6.74 -1.45
CA GLU A 175 -23.70 5.76 -2.46
C GLU A 175 -22.99 4.43 -2.26
N THR A 176 -23.77 3.36 -2.10
CA THR A 176 -23.21 2.00 -2.00
C THR A 176 -22.70 1.58 -3.38
N PRO A 177 -21.41 1.20 -3.51
CA PRO A 177 -20.86 0.73 -4.77
C PRO A 177 -21.65 -0.41 -5.38
N GLY A 178 -21.77 -0.44 -6.72
CA GLY A 178 -22.54 -1.45 -7.43
C GLY A 178 -22.13 -2.89 -7.12
N TRP A 179 -20.84 -3.15 -7.01
CA TRP A 179 -20.30 -4.46 -6.63
C TRP A 179 -20.72 -4.90 -5.22
N LEU A 180 -20.84 -3.96 -4.27
CA LEU A 180 -21.27 -4.26 -2.90
C LEU A 180 -22.77 -4.56 -2.86
N LYS A 181 -23.59 -3.88 -3.68
CA LYS A 181 -25.01 -4.22 -3.86
C LYS A 181 -25.18 -5.64 -4.39
N MET A 182 -24.32 -6.07 -5.34
CA MET A 182 -24.33 -7.44 -5.85
C MET A 182 -23.97 -8.47 -4.78
N ILE A 183 -22.98 -8.19 -3.92
CA ILE A 183 -22.63 -9.07 -2.80
C ILE A 183 -23.83 -9.21 -1.85
N TYR A 184 -24.44 -8.11 -1.42
CA TYR A 184 -25.61 -8.17 -0.55
C TYR A 184 -26.78 -8.93 -1.17
N ALA A 185 -26.99 -8.80 -2.47
CA ALA A 185 -28.01 -9.59 -3.17
C ALA A 185 -27.68 -11.09 -3.18
N ALA A 186 -26.42 -11.45 -3.43
CA ALA A 186 -25.98 -12.85 -3.41
C ALA A 186 -26.09 -13.47 -1.99
N ASP A 187 -25.73 -12.74 -0.96
CA ASP A 187 -25.84 -13.15 0.44
C ASP A 187 -27.31 -13.37 0.83
N ALA A 188 -28.22 -12.47 0.40
CA ALA A 188 -29.63 -12.60 0.65
C ALA A 188 -30.23 -13.85 -0.05
N ILE A 189 -29.84 -14.11 -1.30
CA ILE A 189 -30.25 -15.31 -2.04
C ILE A 189 -29.76 -16.58 -1.32
N LEU A 190 -28.49 -16.59 -0.92
CA LEU A 190 -27.90 -17.72 -0.20
C LEU A 190 -28.63 -18.00 1.12
N ALA A 191 -28.92 -16.95 1.88
CA ALA A 191 -29.67 -17.06 3.14
C ALA A 191 -31.06 -17.67 2.91
N VAL A 192 -31.80 -17.24 1.90
CA VAL A 192 -33.11 -17.79 1.53
C VAL A 192 -33.00 -19.26 1.15
N LEU A 193 -31.99 -19.64 0.36
CA LEU A 193 -31.79 -21.04 -0.03
C LEU A 193 -31.46 -21.94 1.17
N LEU A 194 -30.65 -21.46 2.10
CA LEU A 194 -30.32 -22.21 3.32
C LEU A 194 -31.54 -22.40 4.20
N ILE A 195 -32.34 -21.35 4.41
CA ILE A 195 -33.59 -21.44 5.16
C ILE A 195 -34.58 -22.43 4.50
N ALA A 196 -34.72 -22.37 3.20
CA ALA A 196 -35.59 -23.29 2.44
C ALA A 196 -35.11 -24.76 2.56
N ALA A 197 -33.81 -24.98 2.46
CA ALA A 197 -33.20 -26.30 2.64
C ALA A 197 -33.43 -26.85 4.04
N GLU A 198 -33.22 -26.03 5.06
CA GLU A 198 -33.47 -26.41 6.46
C GLU A 198 -34.95 -26.73 6.71
N ALA A 199 -35.87 -25.90 6.25
CA ALA A 199 -37.30 -26.16 6.32
C ALA A 199 -37.70 -27.49 5.65
N ALA A 200 -37.14 -27.74 4.47
CA ALA A 200 -37.39 -29.01 3.76
C ALA A 200 -36.88 -30.25 4.53
N LEU A 201 -35.70 -30.12 5.17
CA LEU A 201 -35.15 -31.18 6.01
C LEU A 201 -36.01 -31.41 7.26
N ILE A 202 -36.49 -30.39 7.91
CA ILE A 202 -37.40 -30.47 9.08
C ILE A 202 -38.72 -31.17 8.69
N ILE A 203 -39.29 -30.75 7.54
CA ILE A 203 -40.55 -31.35 7.06
C ILE A 203 -40.35 -32.86 6.74
N ARG A 204 -39.26 -33.19 6.06
CA ARG A 204 -38.94 -34.63 5.77
C ARG A 204 -38.73 -35.42 7.05
N TYR A 205 -37.99 -34.88 8.00
CA TYR A 205 -37.75 -35.53 9.28
C TYR A 205 -39.05 -35.75 10.07
N ARG A 206 -39.93 -34.75 10.16
CA ARG A 206 -41.23 -34.87 10.81
C ARG A 206 -42.14 -35.92 10.13
N LYS A 207 -42.17 -35.92 8.81
CA LYS A 207 -42.94 -36.90 8.03
C LYS A 207 -42.45 -38.32 8.27
N LYS A 208 -41.12 -38.54 8.28
CA LYS A 208 -40.55 -39.85 8.58
C LYS A 208 -40.92 -40.31 9.98
N ARG A 209 -40.75 -39.46 11.00
CA ARG A 209 -41.10 -39.79 12.41
C ARG A 209 -42.58 -40.14 12.61
N ASN A 210 -43.48 -39.44 11.92
CA ASN A 210 -44.90 -39.74 12.01
C ASN A 210 -45.25 -41.10 11.33
N ASN A 211 -44.59 -41.43 10.22
CA ASN A 211 -44.78 -42.71 9.56
C ASN A 211 -44.26 -43.89 10.42
N ASP A 212 -43.16 -43.72 11.12
CA ASP A 212 -42.57 -44.72 12.01
C ASP A 212 -43.45 -44.98 13.26
N GLN A 213 -44.28 -44.00 13.68
CA GLN A 213 -45.22 -44.13 14.81
C GLN A 213 -46.55 -44.83 14.42
N ILE A 214 -46.84 -44.96 13.13
CA ILE A 214 -48.10 -45.62 12.68
C ILE A 214 -47.87 -47.14 12.48
N ILE A 215 -46.65 -47.62 12.55
CA ILE A 215 -46.27 -49.02 12.33
C ILE A 215 -46.11 -49.79 13.65
N VAL A 216 -46.35 -49.19 14.79
CA VAL A 216 -46.43 -49.82 16.13
C VAL A 216 -47.87 -49.88 16.56
#